data_19689f3f3551de955a2ead452ffafc08
#
_entry.id   19689f3f3551de955a2ead452ffafc08
#
_cell.length_a   1.000
_cell.length_b   1.000
_cell.length_c   1.000
_cell.angle_alpha   90.00
_cell.angle_beta   90.00
_cell.angle_gamma   90.00
#
_symmetry.space_group_name_H-M   'P 1'
#
loop_
_entity.id
_entity.type
_entity.pdbx_description
1 polymer ?
#
loop_
_entity_poly.entity_id
_entity_poly.type
_entity_poly.pdbx_seq_one_letter_code
_entity_poly.pdbx_strand_id
1 'polypeptide(L)'
;MSRVSLLAAMFAFVCVVCAEAQTKRSARAIVDAAAQKDSVQETMRYLKENAESAASPADRRYVLYHLGQIQEQMGLYDEASRSFSAAAGISASDAWNVPKVSSEQIVLDAVRTSLCAGNTEAADSYLRSSVSSSNDANIRACVNLYTQWSVLCKAGSTQETEGAISQLKSYLELPLMNRVKPAVLLTLWYLTDSAVYSTQLQREYPASAETAITKGSAQIMSVPFWYFVPRRIHGEVDTSIGMGSSGASASASGQSAPKKQESASTGKITRQQLGLFKSKTNADALIARLKEKGFSAWYHTETRASGTTYYIVVVNENAEGTMGLKLRDAGFECYPVVE
;
A
#
# COMPACT_ATOMS: atom_id res chain seq x y z
N MET A 1 -46.90 -68.21 37.42
CA MET A 1 -45.48 -68.06 37.23
C MET A 1 -45.32 -67.21 35.97
N SER A 2 -45.19 -65.93 36.13
CA SER A 2 -45.21 -64.92 35.04
C SER A 2 -43.80 -64.49 34.70
N ARG A 3 -43.42 -64.63 33.45
CA ARG A 3 -42.13 -64.11 32.90
C ARG A 3 -42.38 -62.67 32.46
N VAL A 4 -41.85 -61.75 33.19
CA VAL A 4 -41.80 -60.36 32.82
C VAL A 4 -40.62 -60.21 31.84
N SER A 5 -40.88 -59.98 30.58
CA SER A 5 -39.89 -59.62 29.59
C SER A 5 -39.60 -58.16 29.67
N LEU A 6 -38.40 -57.81 30.08
CA LEU A 6 -37.89 -56.46 30.10
C LEU A 6 -37.47 -56.09 28.68
N LEU A 7 -38.28 -55.25 28.00
CA LEU A 7 -37.89 -54.62 26.74
C LEU A 7 -37.05 -53.37 27.05
N ALA A 8 -35.73 -53.51 27.00
CA ALA A 8 -34.82 -52.37 27.01
C ALA A 8 -34.91 -51.67 25.66
N ALA A 9 -35.64 -50.57 25.61
CA ALA A 9 -35.62 -49.67 24.47
C ALA A 9 -34.28 -48.93 24.48
N MET A 10 -33.37 -49.42 23.63
CA MET A 10 -32.08 -48.80 23.34
C MET A 10 -32.36 -47.63 22.41
N PHE A 11 -32.52 -46.42 22.98
CA PHE A 11 -32.57 -45.18 22.24
C PHE A 11 -31.17 -44.93 21.71
N ALA A 12 -30.91 -45.38 20.51
CA ALA A 12 -29.74 -44.99 19.73
C ALA A 12 -29.94 -43.52 19.33
N PHE A 13 -29.33 -42.61 20.12
CA PHE A 13 -29.17 -41.21 19.79
C PHE A 13 -28.16 -41.16 18.64
N VAL A 14 -28.65 -41.25 17.40
CA VAL A 14 -27.88 -40.96 16.22
C VAL A 14 -27.66 -39.45 16.21
N CYS A 15 -26.57 -39.00 16.81
CA CYS A 15 -26.00 -37.69 16.51
C CYS A 15 -25.62 -37.69 15.00
N VAL A 16 -26.57 -37.29 14.17
CA VAL A 16 -26.29 -36.83 12.85
C VAL A 16 -25.50 -35.53 13.01
N VAL A 17 -24.18 -35.66 13.12
CA VAL A 17 -23.28 -34.57 12.85
C VAL A 17 -23.49 -34.28 11.37
N CYS A 18 -24.36 -33.33 11.05
CA CYS A 18 -24.40 -32.66 9.78
C CYS A 18 -23.07 -31.93 9.66
N ALA A 19 -22.01 -32.64 9.29
CA ALA A 19 -20.90 -32.04 8.58
C ALA A 19 -21.53 -31.49 7.30
N GLU A 20 -21.91 -30.20 7.29
CA GLU A 20 -22.18 -29.51 6.05
C GLU A 20 -20.93 -29.73 5.20
N ALA A 21 -21.01 -30.68 4.28
CA ALA A 21 -20.01 -30.84 3.26
C ALA A 21 -20.02 -29.53 2.50
N GLN A 22 -19.09 -28.67 2.84
CA GLN A 22 -18.91 -27.36 2.24
C GLN A 22 -18.77 -27.63 0.73
N THR A 23 -19.84 -27.40 -0.02
CA THR A 23 -19.86 -27.68 -1.46
C THR A 23 -18.76 -26.86 -2.09
N LYS A 24 -17.76 -27.53 -2.62
CA LYS A 24 -16.63 -26.93 -3.29
C LYS A 24 -17.14 -26.01 -4.39
N ARG A 25 -16.77 -24.74 -4.32
CA ARG A 25 -17.29 -23.68 -5.23
C ARG A 25 -16.17 -23.15 -6.11
N SER A 26 -16.49 -22.84 -7.37
CA SER A 26 -15.53 -22.19 -8.27
C SER A 26 -15.18 -20.78 -7.80
N ALA A 27 -13.99 -20.30 -8.21
CA ALA A 27 -13.54 -18.92 -7.91
C ALA A 27 -14.60 -17.89 -8.31
N ARG A 28 -15.17 -18.03 -9.50
CA ARG A 28 -16.23 -17.15 -10.00
C ARG A 28 -17.42 -17.09 -9.05
N ALA A 29 -17.94 -18.24 -8.63
CA ALA A 29 -19.08 -18.31 -7.72
C ALA A 29 -18.77 -17.71 -6.33
N ILE A 30 -17.52 -17.87 -5.85
CA ILE A 30 -17.08 -17.27 -4.57
C ILE A 30 -17.00 -15.75 -4.71
N VAL A 31 -16.39 -15.24 -5.76
CA VAL A 31 -16.23 -13.79 -6.00
C VAL A 31 -17.59 -13.12 -6.23
N ASP A 32 -18.46 -13.71 -7.03
CA ASP A 32 -19.81 -13.16 -7.27
C ASP A 32 -20.64 -13.09 -5.98
N ALA A 33 -20.54 -14.11 -5.10
CA ALA A 33 -21.21 -14.10 -3.81
C ALA A 33 -20.56 -13.10 -2.82
N ALA A 34 -19.25 -12.89 -2.91
CA ALA A 34 -18.54 -11.87 -2.14
C ALA A 34 -18.98 -10.46 -2.53
N ALA A 35 -19.18 -10.21 -3.82
CA ALA A 35 -19.64 -8.91 -4.34
C ALA A 35 -21.08 -8.53 -3.90
N GLN A 36 -21.85 -9.48 -3.36
CA GLN A 36 -23.19 -9.25 -2.82
C GLN A 36 -23.20 -8.94 -1.31
N LYS A 37 -22.02 -8.79 -0.68
CA LYS A 37 -21.94 -8.46 0.74
C LYS A 37 -22.17 -6.97 0.97
N ASP A 38 -22.73 -6.64 2.13
CA ASP A 38 -23.17 -5.29 2.47
C ASP A 38 -21.99 -4.33 2.75
N SER A 39 -20.80 -4.88 2.99
CA SER A 39 -19.60 -4.09 3.28
C SER A 39 -18.33 -4.73 2.74
N VAL A 40 -17.30 -3.91 2.49
CA VAL A 40 -15.99 -4.38 2.05
C VAL A 40 -15.35 -5.32 3.09
N GLN A 41 -15.56 -5.06 4.38
CA GLN A 41 -15.07 -5.90 5.45
C GLN A 41 -15.71 -7.30 5.40
N GLU A 42 -17.01 -7.37 5.16
CA GLU A 42 -17.71 -8.65 4.99
C GLU A 42 -17.28 -9.36 3.71
N THR A 43 -17.06 -8.61 2.62
CA THR A 43 -16.50 -9.14 1.38
C THR A 43 -15.16 -9.81 1.63
N MET A 44 -14.22 -9.12 2.27
CA MET A 44 -12.88 -9.65 2.59
C MET A 44 -12.96 -10.88 3.51
N ARG A 45 -13.80 -10.82 4.56
CA ARG A 45 -14.03 -11.95 5.46
C ARG A 45 -14.56 -13.16 4.69
N TYR A 46 -15.58 -12.96 3.88
CA TYR A 46 -16.18 -14.01 3.08
C TYR A 46 -15.18 -14.66 2.12
N LEU A 47 -14.37 -13.88 1.40
CA LEU A 47 -13.32 -14.38 0.51
C LEU A 47 -12.30 -15.21 1.28
N LYS A 48 -11.85 -14.72 2.44
CA LYS A 48 -10.88 -15.43 3.28
C LYS A 48 -11.41 -16.77 3.78
N GLU A 49 -12.66 -16.82 4.28
CA GLU A 49 -13.30 -18.03 4.79
C GLU A 49 -13.56 -19.06 3.67
N ASN A 50 -13.87 -18.59 2.44
CA ASN A 50 -14.19 -19.47 1.34
C ASN A 50 -13.00 -19.84 0.45
N ALA A 51 -11.84 -19.25 0.64
CA ALA A 51 -10.63 -19.59 -0.12
C ALA A 51 -10.24 -21.07 0.07
N GLU A 52 -10.36 -21.59 1.31
CA GLU A 52 -9.99 -22.99 1.63
C GLU A 52 -11.01 -24.00 1.09
N SER A 53 -12.27 -23.57 0.88
CA SER A 53 -13.35 -24.42 0.32
C SER A 53 -13.47 -24.32 -1.19
N ALA A 54 -12.54 -23.64 -1.86
CA ALA A 54 -12.52 -23.54 -3.32
C ALA A 54 -12.44 -24.89 -4.01
N ALA A 55 -13.07 -25.03 -5.19
CA ALA A 55 -13.24 -26.30 -5.89
C ALA A 55 -11.91 -26.91 -6.35
N SER A 56 -10.93 -26.07 -6.64
CA SER A 56 -9.61 -26.49 -7.10
C SER A 56 -8.49 -25.58 -6.56
N PRO A 57 -7.23 -26.00 -6.64
CA PRO A 57 -6.09 -25.12 -6.36
C PRO A 57 -6.09 -23.86 -7.23
N ALA A 58 -6.53 -23.95 -8.49
CA ALA A 58 -6.66 -22.80 -9.39
C ALA A 58 -7.70 -21.80 -8.87
N ASP A 59 -8.86 -22.28 -8.41
CA ASP A 59 -9.90 -21.43 -7.82
C ASP A 59 -9.40 -20.77 -6.53
N ARG A 60 -8.76 -21.53 -5.65
CA ARG A 60 -8.17 -21.00 -4.41
C ARG A 60 -7.15 -19.90 -4.69
N ARG A 61 -6.26 -20.13 -5.63
CA ARG A 61 -5.25 -19.15 -6.07
C ARG A 61 -5.92 -17.84 -6.50
N TYR A 62 -6.96 -17.93 -7.31
CA TYR A 62 -7.67 -16.74 -7.79
C TYR A 62 -8.42 -16.01 -6.67
N VAL A 63 -9.10 -16.73 -5.78
CA VAL A 63 -9.81 -16.13 -4.63
C VAL A 63 -8.84 -15.37 -3.73
N LEU A 64 -7.67 -15.93 -3.43
CA LEU A 64 -6.63 -15.28 -2.62
C LEU A 64 -6.04 -14.06 -3.35
N TYR A 65 -5.81 -14.17 -4.66
CA TYR A 65 -5.37 -13.03 -5.47
C TYR A 65 -6.40 -11.89 -5.43
N HIS A 66 -7.67 -12.19 -5.62
CA HIS A 66 -8.75 -11.20 -5.58
C HIS A 66 -8.91 -10.56 -4.19
N LEU A 67 -8.76 -11.34 -3.13
CA LEU A 67 -8.70 -10.81 -1.76
C LEU A 67 -7.53 -9.83 -1.59
N GLY A 68 -6.35 -10.18 -2.08
CA GLY A 68 -5.17 -9.29 -2.05
C GLY A 68 -5.41 -7.97 -2.78
N GLN A 69 -6.11 -8.00 -3.93
CA GLN A 69 -6.46 -6.78 -4.66
C GLN A 69 -7.38 -5.86 -3.85
N ILE A 70 -8.40 -6.40 -3.19
CA ILE A 70 -9.31 -5.61 -2.35
C ILE A 70 -8.55 -5.04 -1.15
N GLN A 71 -7.72 -5.84 -0.50
CA GLN A 71 -6.90 -5.41 0.64
C GLN A 71 -5.94 -4.28 0.24
N GLU A 72 -5.31 -4.37 -0.94
CA GLU A 72 -4.45 -3.31 -1.47
C GLU A 72 -5.23 -2.01 -1.70
N GLN A 73 -6.42 -2.09 -2.32
CA GLN A 73 -7.29 -0.93 -2.54
C GLN A 73 -7.74 -0.27 -1.23
N MET A 74 -7.86 -1.06 -0.16
CA MET A 74 -8.19 -0.57 1.18
C MET A 74 -6.98 -0.08 1.97
N GLY A 75 -5.77 -0.11 1.40
CA GLY A 75 -4.54 0.28 2.09
C GLY A 75 -4.04 -0.74 3.12
N LEU A 76 -4.60 -1.93 3.13
CA LEU A 76 -4.22 -3.04 4.03
C LEU A 76 -3.03 -3.81 3.43
N TYR A 77 -1.89 -3.11 3.28
CA TYR A 77 -0.77 -3.59 2.48
C TYR A 77 -0.10 -4.86 3.04
N ASP A 78 -0.01 -4.99 4.36
CA ASP A 78 0.51 -6.21 4.99
C ASP A 78 -0.36 -7.43 4.71
N GLU A 79 -1.68 -7.27 4.80
CA GLU A 79 -2.63 -8.31 4.49
C GLU A 79 -2.61 -8.64 2.99
N ALA A 80 -2.56 -7.62 2.14
CA ALA A 80 -2.48 -7.79 0.70
C ALA A 80 -1.22 -8.57 0.29
N SER A 81 -0.06 -8.22 0.85
CA SER A 81 1.19 -8.93 0.61
C SER A 81 1.10 -10.41 1.00
N ARG A 82 0.49 -10.71 2.17
CA ARG A 82 0.27 -12.10 2.58
C ARG A 82 -0.69 -12.85 1.65
N SER A 83 -1.77 -12.21 1.22
CA SER A 83 -2.75 -12.82 0.31
C SER A 83 -2.15 -13.09 -1.06
N PHE A 84 -1.39 -12.14 -1.63
CA PHE A 84 -0.67 -12.34 -2.89
C PHE A 84 0.41 -13.42 -2.77
N SER A 85 1.18 -13.41 -1.68
CA SER A 85 2.18 -14.46 -1.43
C SER A 85 1.56 -15.84 -1.34
N ALA A 86 0.46 -15.98 -0.60
CA ALA A 86 -0.28 -17.25 -0.51
C ALA A 86 -0.82 -17.69 -1.87
N ALA A 87 -1.33 -16.77 -2.69
CA ALA A 87 -1.77 -17.06 -4.04
C ALA A 87 -0.62 -17.49 -4.94
N ALA A 88 0.51 -16.79 -4.90
CA ALA A 88 1.71 -17.11 -5.70
C ALA A 88 2.31 -18.48 -5.34
N GLY A 89 2.20 -18.90 -4.07
CA GLY A 89 2.65 -20.20 -3.59
C GLY A 89 1.82 -21.39 -4.11
N ILE A 90 0.65 -21.14 -4.72
CA ILE A 90 -0.19 -22.20 -5.27
C ILE A 90 0.22 -22.48 -6.72
N SER A 91 0.87 -23.61 -6.95
CA SER A 91 1.18 -24.10 -8.31
C SER A 91 -0.09 -24.64 -8.97
N ALA A 92 -0.72 -23.81 -9.81
CA ALA A 92 -1.93 -24.20 -10.54
C ALA A 92 -2.03 -23.40 -11.84
N SER A 93 -2.81 -23.93 -12.80
CA SER A 93 -3.27 -23.19 -13.99
C SER A 93 -4.24 -22.08 -13.60
N ASP A 94 -4.67 -21.28 -14.57
CA ASP A 94 -5.72 -20.29 -14.34
C ASP A 94 -7.06 -20.96 -14.03
N ALA A 95 -7.83 -20.35 -13.15
CA ALA A 95 -9.19 -20.78 -12.84
C ALA A 95 -10.14 -20.47 -14.02
N TRP A 96 -11.20 -21.26 -14.12
CA TRP A 96 -12.18 -21.12 -15.19
C TRP A 96 -13.05 -19.86 -15.02
N ASN A 97 -13.32 -19.19 -16.13
CA ASN A 97 -14.24 -18.04 -16.20
C ASN A 97 -13.91 -16.85 -15.26
N VAL A 98 -12.62 -16.63 -15.03
CA VAL A 98 -12.08 -15.47 -14.33
C VAL A 98 -10.89 -14.89 -15.10
N PRO A 99 -10.51 -13.62 -14.89
CA PRO A 99 -9.34 -13.04 -15.53
C PRO A 99 -8.07 -13.85 -15.23
N LYS A 100 -7.26 -14.05 -16.26
CA LYS A 100 -5.97 -14.74 -16.13
C LYS A 100 -4.94 -13.83 -15.46
N VAL A 101 -4.15 -14.42 -14.59
CA VAL A 101 -3.02 -13.73 -13.95
C VAL A 101 -1.84 -14.71 -13.78
N SER A 102 -0.66 -14.32 -14.25
CA SER A 102 0.51 -15.17 -14.10
C SER A 102 0.98 -15.22 -12.64
N SER A 103 1.63 -16.32 -12.24
CA SER A 103 2.22 -16.41 -10.90
C SER A 103 3.29 -15.32 -10.69
N GLU A 104 4.04 -14.98 -11.73
CA GLU A 104 5.04 -13.92 -11.68
C GLU A 104 4.41 -12.56 -11.42
N GLN A 105 3.25 -12.26 -12.05
CA GLN A 105 2.51 -11.02 -11.76
C GLN A 105 2.04 -10.96 -10.31
N ILE A 106 1.52 -12.07 -9.78
CA ILE A 106 1.09 -12.14 -8.37
C ILE A 106 2.28 -11.91 -7.43
N VAL A 107 3.46 -12.47 -7.76
CA VAL A 107 4.69 -12.19 -6.99
C VAL A 107 5.05 -10.71 -7.03
N LEU A 108 4.96 -10.05 -8.19
CA LEU A 108 5.21 -8.60 -8.29
C LEU A 108 4.21 -7.77 -7.49
N ASP A 109 2.96 -8.20 -7.41
CA ASP A 109 1.96 -7.56 -6.56
C ASP A 109 2.29 -7.73 -5.07
N ALA A 110 2.82 -8.90 -4.66
CA ALA A 110 3.34 -9.10 -3.32
C ALA A 110 4.58 -8.23 -3.03
N VAL A 111 5.48 -8.02 -4.00
CA VAL A 111 6.62 -7.08 -3.87
C VAL A 111 6.11 -5.67 -3.63
N ARG A 112 5.22 -5.19 -4.51
CA ARG A 112 4.69 -3.82 -4.44
C ARG A 112 4.01 -3.55 -3.09
N THR A 113 3.14 -4.46 -2.66
CA THR A 113 2.43 -4.30 -1.38
C THR A 113 3.36 -4.45 -0.18
N SER A 114 4.41 -5.26 -0.26
CA SER A 114 5.45 -5.30 0.79
C SER A 114 6.20 -3.99 0.92
N LEU A 115 6.58 -3.36 -0.21
CA LEU A 115 7.19 -2.02 -0.20
C LEU A 115 6.23 -0.98 0.39
N CYS A 116 4.95 -1.04 0.03
CA CYS A 116 3.93 -0.16 0.59
C CYS A 116 3.72 -0.35 2.10
N ALA A 117 3.96 -1.55 2.62
CA ALA A 117 3.95 -1.86 4.05
C ALA A 117 5.26 -1.49 4.77
N GLY A 118 6.28 -1.01 4.05
CA GLY A 118 7.61 -0.75 4.60
C GLY A 118 8.44 -2.02 4.84
N ASN A 119 7.97 -3.18 4.38
CA ASN A 119 8.64 -4.46 4.55
C ASN A 119 9.57 -4.76 3.36
N THR A 120 10.72 -4.09 3.34
CA THR A 120 11.71 -4.24 2.27
C THR A 120 12.38 -5.62 2.25
N GLU A 121 12.45 -6.31 3.38
CA GLU A 121 13.02 -7.66 3.47
C GLU A 121 12.14 -8.68 2.73
N ALA A 122 10.82 -8.62 2.95
CA ALA A 122 9.87 -9.45 2.21
C ALA A 122 9.89 -9.11 0.71
N ALA A 123 9.90 -7.83 0.35
CA ALA A 123 10.00 -7.39 -1.04
C ALA A 123 11.23 -7.97 -1.72
N ASP A 124 12.41 -7.89 -1.08
CA ASP A 124 13.66 -8.45 -1.62
C ASP A 124 13.60 -9.98 -1.74
N SER A 125 12.97 -10.65 -0.78
CA SER A 125 12.81 -12.10 -0.85
C SER A 125 11.99 -12.50 -2.07
N TYR A 126 10.88 -11.81 -2.34
CA TYR A 126 10.07 -12.05 -3.53
C TYR A 126 10.79 -11.69 -4.82
N LEU A 127 11.55 -10.57 -4.86
CA LEU A 127 12.35 -10.19 -6.03
C LEU A 127 13.43 -11.22 -6.38
N ARG A 128 13.97 -11.93 -5.39
CA ARG A 128 14.94 -13.03 -5.61
C ARG A 128 14.30 -14.38 -5.96
N SER A 129 12.98 -14.47 -5.98
CA SER A 129 12.25 -15.69 -6.32
C SER A 129 12.24 -15.96 -7.86
N SER A 130 11.28 -16.72 -8.32
CA SER A 130 11.14 -17.09 -9.75
C SER A 130 11.12 -15.90 -10.70
N VAL A 131 10.67 -14.72 -10.26
CA VAL A 131 10.62 -13.51 -11.11
C VAL A 131 12.00 -12.99 -11.50
N SER A 132 13.04 -13.30 -10.72
CA SER A 132 14.42 -12.85 -11.01
C SER A 132 14.97 -13.44 -12.31
N SER A 133 14.48 -14.60 -12.73
CA SER A 133 14.89 -15.31 -13.96
C SER A 133 13.80 -15.35 -15.03
N SER A 134 12.80 -14.47 -14.93
CA SER A 134 11.69 -14.43 -15.88
C SER A 134 12.16 -14.13 -17.30
N ASN A 135 11.57 -14.83 -18.27
CA ASN A 135 11.75 -14.56 -19.70
C ASN A 135 10.80 -13.46 -20.21
N ASP A 136 9.76 -13.11 -19.44
CA ASP A 136 8.84 -12.02 -19.82
C ASP A 136 9.49 -10.66 -19.63
N ALA A 137 9.57 -9.89 -20.73
CA ALA A 137 10.18 -8.57 -20.74
C ALA A 137 9.46 -7.58 -19.78
N ASN A 138 8.14 -7.71 -19.61
CA ASN A 138 7.38 -6.83 -18.72
C ASN A 138 7.67 -7.17 -17.25
N ILE A 139 7.76 -8.45 -16.92
CA ILE A 139 8.13 -8.90 -15.57
C ILE A 139 9.52 -8.40 -15.23
N ARG A 140 10.51 -8.57 -16.14
CA ARG A 140 11.87 -8.08 -15.93
C ARG A 140 11.93 -6.56 -15.75
N ALA A 141 11.16 -5.81 -16.53
CA ALA A 141 11.08 -4.35 -16.36
C ALA A 141 10.57 -3.96 -14.97
N CYS A 142 9.51 -4.64 -14.47
CA CYS A 142 9.00 -4.42 -13.14
C CYS A 142 10.00 -4.85 -12.05
N VAL A 143 10.66 -5.99 -12.21
CA VAL A 143 11.71 -6.46 -11.29
C VAL A 143 12.82 -5.41 -11.15
N ASN A 144 13.32 -4.87 -12.28
CA ASN A 144 14.34 -3.83 -12.28
C ASN A 144 13.86 -2.57 -11.53
N LEU A 145 12.64 -2.10 -11.82
CA LEU A 145 12.08 -0.92 -11.14
C LEU A 145 11.90 -1.15 -9.65
N TYR A 146 11.27 -2.26 -9.26
CA TYR A 146 10.98 -2.57 -7.85
C TYR A 146 12.25 -2.84 -7.03
N THR A 147 13.31 -3.35 -7.68
CA THR A 147 14.63 -3.45 -7.05
C THR A 147 15.15 -2.07 -6.67
N GLN A 148 15.02 -1.08 -7.55
CA GLN A 148 15.44 0.29 -7.23
C GLN A 148 14.52 0.90 -6.15
N TRP A 149 13.23 0.64 -6.18
CA TRP A 149 12.31 1.09 -5.13
C TRP A 149 12.67 0.49 -3.77
N SER A 150 13.04 -0.80 -3.72
CA SER A 150 13.52 -1.43 -2.49
C SER A 150 14.81 -0.77 -1.97
N VAL A 151 15.76 -0.46 -2.85
CA VAL A 151 16.99 0.26 -2.49
C VAL A 151 16.64 1.64 -1.91
N LEU A 152 15.75 2.39 -2.59
CA LEU A 152 15.32 3.71 -2.15
C LEU A 152 14.62 3.67 -0.77
N CYS A 153 13.76 2.68 -0.53
CA CYS A 153 13.08 2.54 0.77
C CYS A 153 14.02 2.23 1.94
N LYS A 154 15.20 1.66 1.66
CA LYS A 154 16.22 1.36 2.68
C LYS A 154 17.15 2.53 2.94
N ALA A 155 17.21 3.51 2.04
CA ALA A 155 18.09 4.65 2.15
C ALA A 155 17.70 5.50 3.38
N GLY A 156 18.66 5.80 4.24
CA GLY A 156 18.50 6.67 5.39
C GLY A 156 18.79 8.15 5.11
N SER A 157 19.37 8.45 3.94
CA SER A 157 19.75 9.80 3.53
C SER A 157 19.59 10.01 2.02
N THR A 158 19.52 11.28 1.59
CA THR A 158 19.47 11.61 0.17
C THR A 158 20.73 11.18 -0.59
N GLN A 159 21.89 11.15 0.08
CA GLN A 159 23.14 10.68 -0.50
C GLN A 159 23.09 9.18 -0.84
N GLU A 160 22.45 8.37 -0.01
CA GLU A 160 22.28 6.94 -0.27
C GLU A 160 21.33 6.65 -1.44
N THR A 161 20.49 7.62 -1.84
CA THR A 161 19.61 7.48 -3.01
C THR A 161 20.29 7.71 -4.34
N GLU A 162 21.51 8.32 -4.38
CA GLU A 162 22.19 8.72 -5.63
C GLU A 162 22.48 7.55 -6.56
N GLY A 163 22.86 6.39 -6.03
CA GLY A 163 23.09 5.18 -6.82
C GLY A 163 21.82 4.72 -7.54
N ALA A 164 20.69 4.69 -6.83
CA ALA A 164 19.41 4.32 -7.41
C ALA A 164 18.92 5.37 -8.42
N ILE A 165 19.11 6.66 -8.13
CA ILE A 165 18.78 7.75 -9.07
C ILE A 165 19.58 7.60 -10.37
N SER A 166 20.89 7.33 -10.28
CA SER A 166 21.75 7.09 -11.46
C SER A 166 21.25 5.88 -12.25
N GLN A 167 20.92 4.80 -11.59
CA GLN A 167 20.37 3.60 -12.24
C GLN A 167 19.01 3.85 -12.89
N LEU A 168 18.10 4.57 -12.21
CA LEU A 168 16.81 4.94 -12.78
C LEU A 168 16.96 5.85 -14.02
N LYS A 169 17.94 6.77 -14.02
CA LYS A 169 18.25 7.58 -15.22
C LYS A 169 18.68 6.71 -16.38
N SER A 170 19.55 5.71 -16.15
CA SER A 170 19.96 4.78 -17.21
C SER A 170 18.80 3.97 -17.79
N TYR A 171 17.78 3.68 -16.99
CA TYR A 171 16.57 2.97 -17.43
C TYR A 171 15.75 3.73 -18.47
N LEU A 172 15.85 5.06 -18.51
CA LEU A 172 15.13 5.88 -19.50
C LEU A 172 15.57 5.59 -20.94
N GLU A 173 16.81 5.10 -21.12
CA GLU A 173 17.40 4.80 -22.42
C GLU A 173 17.23 3.33 -22.83
N LEU A 174 16.72 2.46 -21.92
CA LEU A 174 16.60 1.03 -22.18
C LEU A 174 15.23 0.68 -22.77
N PRO A 175 15.15 0.08 -23.98
CA PRO A 175 13.88 -0.36 -24.57
C PRO A 175 13.10 -1.32 -23.69
N LEU A 176 13.79 -2.17 -22.92
CA LEU A 176 13.18 -3.07 -21.94
C LEU A 176 12.28 -2.33 -20.94
N MET A 177 12.65 -1.11 -20.57
CA MET A 177 11.97 -0.33 -19.53
C MET A 177 10.79 0.50 -20.06
N ASN A 178 10.50 0.50 -21.36
CA ASN A 178 9.47 1.36 -21.97
C ASN A 178 8.11 1.23 -21.29
N ARG A 179 7.71 0.03 -20.86
CA ARG A 179 6.44 -0.20 -20.19
C ARG A 179 6.35 0.49 -18.83
N VAL A 180 7.44 0.55 -18.09
CA VAL A 180 7.52 1.14 -16.75
C VAL A 180 8.14 2.54 -16.75
N LYS A 181 8.50 3.06 -17.93
CA LYS A 181 9.13 4.38 -18.07
C LYS A 181 8.32 5.51 -17.44
N PRO A 182 6.97 5.57 -17.51
CA PRO A 182 6.21 6.56 -16.77
C PRO A 182 6.48 6.52 -15.25
N ALA A 183 6.49 5.31 -14.65
CA ALA A 183 6.77 5.14 -13.24
C ALA A 183 8.23 5.50 -12.87
N VAL A 184 9.20 5.22 -13.77
CA VAL A 184 10.60 5.66 -13.61
C VAL A 184 10.68 7.19 -13.60
N LEU A 185 10.03 7.86 -14.54
CA LEU A 185 10.00 9.32 -14.64
C LEU A 185 9.32 9.96 -13.42
N LEU A 186 8.21 9.39 -12.96
CA LEU A 186 7.54 9.83 -11.72
C LEU A 186 8.46 9.69 -10.51
N THR A 187 9.18 8.56 -10.40
CA THR A 187 10.13 8.31 -9.30
C THR A 187 11.25 9.36 -9.32
N LEU A 188 11.85 9.61 -10.49
CA LEU A 188 12.90 10.61 -10.63
C LEU A 188 12.39 12.03 -10.34
N TRP A 189 11.21 12.38 -10.82
CA TRP A 189 10.58 13.66 -10.48
C TRP A 189 10.37 13.80 -8.95
N TYR A 190 9.85 12.76 -8.31
CA TYR A 190 9.62 12.77 -6.87
C TYR A 190 10.91 12.97 -6.07
N LEU A 191 11.97 12.26 -6.42
CA LEU A 191 13.25 12.28 -5.69
C LEU A 191 14.03 13.58 -5.89
N THR A 192 13.98 14.14 -7.11
CA THR A 192 14.85 15.26 -7.49
C THR A 192 14.13 16.60 -7.59
N ASP A 193 12.80 16.60 -7.53
CA ASP A 193 11.92 17.75 -7.79
C ASP A 193 12.21 18.46 -9.13
N SER A 194 12.81 17.74 -10.09
CA SER A 194 13.21 18.29 -11.38
C SER A 194 12.05 18.33 -12.36
N ALA A 195 11.73 19.52 -12.85
CA ALA A 195 10.68 19.73 -13.86
C ALA A 195 10.94 19.01 -15.20
N VAL A 196 12.18 18.59 -15.47
CA VAL A 196 12.54 17.85 -16.70
C VAL A 196 11.71 16.57 -16.81
N TYR A 197 11.57 15.82 -15.72
CA TYR A 197 10.85 14.54 -15.72
C TYR A 197 9.34 14.73 -15.83
N SER A 198 8.75 15.73 -15.16
CA SER A 198 7.33 16.02 -15.31
C SER A 198 6.98 16.55 -16.70
N THR A 199 7.87 17.35 -17.31
CA THR A 199 7.71 17.82 -18.69
C THR A 199 7.79 16.65 -19.68
N GLN A 200 8.73 15.73 -19.46
CA GLN A 200 8.84 14.52 -20.30
C GLN A 200 7.60 13.63 -20.16
N LEU A 201 7.09 13.42 -18.94
CA LEU A 201 5.83 12.70 -18.71
C LEU A 201 4.68 13.33 -19.50
N GLN A 202 4.52 14.64 -19.41
CA GLN A 202 3.43 15.36 -20.09
C GLN A 202 3.50 15.27 -21.59
N ARG A 203 4.71 15.23 -22.15
CA ARG A 203 4.95 15.15 -23.58
C ARG A 203 4.77 13.73 -24.12
N GLU A 204 5.35 12.72 -23.45
CA GLU A 204 5.43 11.35 -23.95
C GLU A 204 4.27 10.46 -23.47
N TYR A 205 3.71 10.78 -22.29
CA TYR A 205 2.66 9.98 -21.64
C TYR A 205 1.51 10.84 -21.12
N PRO A 206 0.87 11.69 -21.96
CA PRO A 206 -0.10 12.70 -21.50
C PRO A 206 -1.31 12.13 -20.80
N ALA A 207 -1.70 10.89 -21.08
CA ALA A 207 -2.86 10.20 -20.51
C ALA A 207 -2.50 9.26 -19.34
N SER A 208 -1.23 9.21 -18.91
CA SER A 208 -0.84 8.33 -17.81
C SER A 208 -1.25 8.88 -16.45
N ALA A 209 -1.44 7.97 -15.47
CA ALA A 209 -1.70 8.35 -14.08
C ALA A 209 -0.54 9.18 -13.50
N GLU A 210 0.69 8.86 -13.88
CA GLU A 210 1.89 9.56 -13.45
C GLU A 210 1.89 11.03 -13.93
N THR A 211 1.41 11.27 -15.15
CA THR A 211 1.23 12.64 -15.64
C THR A 211 0.16 13.38 -14.88
N ALA A 212 -0.97 12.73 -14.58
CA ALA A 212 -2.03 13.33 -13.77
C ALA A 212 -1.54 13.71 -12.36
N ILE A 213 -0.67 12.87 -11.77
CA ILE A 213 -0.02 13.13 -10.48
C ILE A 213 0.88 14.36 -10.55
N THR A 214 1.77 14.46 -11.56
CA THR A 214 2.69 15.60 -11.69
C THR A 214 1.98 16.92 -11.99
N LYS A 215 0.78 16.86 -12.58
CA LYS A 215 -0.11 18.03 -12.80
C LYS A 215 -0.94 18.39 -11.58
N GLY A 216 -0.97 17.56 -10.53
CA GLY A 216 -1.85 17.74 -9.37
C GLY A 216 -3.33 17.46 -9.66
N SER A 217 -3.66 16.87 -10.83
CA SER A 217 -5.03 16.48 -11.19
C SER A 217 -5.40 15.09 -10.68
N ALA A 218 -4.43 14.29 -10.26
CA ALA A 218 -4.62 13.08 -9.47
C ALA A 218 -3.78 13.21 -8.19
N GLN A 219 -4.35 12.80 -7.08
CA GLN A 219 -3.53 12.59 -5.88
C GLN A 219 -2.75 11.29 -6.05
N ILE A 220 -1.48 11.27 -5.66
CA ILE A 220 -0.87 10.03 -5.24
C ILE A 220 -1.73 9.61 -4.06
N MET A 221 -2.57 8.61 -4.23
CA MET A 221 -2.99 7.83 -3.07
C MET A 221 -1.68 7.54 -2.35
N SER A 222 -1.60 7.91 -1.10
CA SER A 222 -0.39 7.79 -0.31
C SER A 222 0.08 6.33 -0.40
N VAL A 223 0.86 6.05 -1.45
CA VAL A 223 1.52 4.76 -1.57
C VAL A 223 2.60 4.83 -0.51
N PRO A 224 2.46 4.10 0.60
CA PRO A 224 3.27 4.33 1.77
C PRO A 224 4.77 4.26 1.52
N PHE A 225 5.22 3.53 0.49
CA PHE A 225 6.65 3.42 0.22
C PHE A 225 7.33 4.77 -0.08
N TRP A 226 6.59 5.76 -0.65
CA TRP A 226 7.11 7.11 -0.88
C TRP A 226 7.46 7.84 0.42
N TYR A 227 6.82 7.50 1.55
CA TYR A 227 7.15 8.07 2.86
C TYR A 227 8.49 7.59 3.41
N PHE A 228 8.95 6.41 2.99
CA PHE A 228 10.20 5.84 3.44
C PHE A 228 11.40 6.31 2.62
N VAL A 229 11.17 7.01 1.51
CA VAL A 229 12.23 7.43 0.59
C VAL A 229 12.68 8.85 0.89
N PRO A 230 13.95 9.07 1.30
CA PRO A 230 14.52 10.41 1.40
C PRO A 230 14.51 11.11 0.04
N ARG A 231 14.06 12.36 0.00
CA ARG A 231 14.02 13.14 -1.23
C ARG A 231 14.64 14.51 -1.05
N ARG A 232 15.21 15.05 -2.12
CA ARG A 232 15.64 16.45 -2.17
C ARG A 232 14.40 17.34 -2.32
N ILE A 233 14.30 18.33 -1.45
CA ILE A 233 13.28 19.39 -1.57
C ILE A 233 14.02 20.61 -2.10
N HIS A 234 13.48 21.28 -3.12
CA HIS A 234 14.03 22.52 -3.64
C HIS A 234 14.17 23.55 -2.51
N GLY A 235 15.42 23.97 -2.22
CA GLY A 235 15.75 24.90 -1.15
C GLY A 235 16.51 24.31 0.03
N GLU A 236 16.65 23.00 0.16
CA GLU A 236 17.65 22.42 1.04
C GLU A 236 19.03 22.60 0.37
N VAL A 237 19.79 23.58 0.87
CA VAL A 237 21.21 23.69 0.58
C VAL A 237 21.86 22.45 1.20
N ASP A 238 22.47 21.62 0.37
CA ASP A 238 23.25 20.47 0.81
C ASP A 238 24.43 21.02 1.67
N THR A 239 24.23 21.09 2.97
CA THR A 239 25.25 21.53 3.93
C THR A 239 26.40 20.54 4.04
N SER A 240 26.37 19.43 3.29
CA SER A 240 27.44 18.43 3.23
C SER A 240 28.60 18.81 2.29
N ILE A 241 28.44 19.89 1.46
CA ILE A 241 29.52 20.40 0.64
C ILE A 241 30.14 21.63 1.31
N GLY A 242 31.06 21.42 2.20
CA GLY A 242 31.95 22.46 2.63
C GLY A 242 32.13 22.67 4.11
N MET A 243 32.60 21.66 4.83
CA MET A 243 33.48 21.89 5.97
C MET A 243 34.65 20.92 5.91
N GLY A 244 35.69 21.42 5.26
CA GLY A 244 37.01 20.88 5.42
C GLY A 244 37.43 20.96 6.89
N SER A 245 37.87 19.83 7.37
CA SER A 245 38.73 19.56 8.49
C SER A 245 39.11 20.76 9.38
N SER A 246 38.68 20.74 10.62
CA SER A 246 39.49 21.10 11.78
C SER A 246 38.93 20.43 13.04
N GLY A 247 39.69 19.50 13.53
CA GLY A 247 39.79 18.78 14.74
C GLY A 247 38.97 19.17 15.96
N ALA A 248 38.45 18.17 16.58
CA ALA A 248 38.85 17.77 17.96
C ALA A 248 37.87 16.70 18.47
N SER A 249 38.49 15.68 19.00
CA SER A 249 37.96 14.56 19.77
C SER A 249 36.90 14.92 20.80
N ALA A 250 35.90 14.05 20.94
CA ALA A 250 35.62 13.48 22.28
C ALA A 250 34.67 12.27 22.13
N SER A 251 35.12 11.22 22.74
CA SER A 251 34.51 9.91 22.96
C SER A 251 33.13 9.95 23.59
N ALA A 252 32.26 9.02 23.24
CA ALA A 252 31.70 8.04 24.17
C ALA A 252 30.62 7.17 23.51
N SER A 253 30.94 5.93 23.37
CA SER A 253 30.18 4.69 23.69
C SER A 253 28.69 4.81 23.94
N GLY A 254 27.95 3.93 23.27
CA GLY A 254 26.60 3.56 23.67
C GLY A 254 25.84 2.80 22.58
N GLN A 255 26.07 1.47 22.52
CA GLN A 255 25.18 0.54 21.84
C GLN A 255 23.78 0.63 22.43
N SER A 256 22.76 0.73 21.57
CA SER A 256 21.51 0.01 21.78
C SER A 256 20.69 0.04 20.50
N ALA A 257 20.25 -1.14 20.08
CA ALA A 257 19.32 -1.39 18.99
C ALA A 257 18.01 -0.59 19.18
N PRO A 258 17.38 -0.09 18.10
CA PRO A 258 16.10 0.55 18.23
C PRO A 258 15.02 -0.49 18.52
N LYS A 259 14.54 -0.49 19.74
CA LYS A 259 13.27 -1.09 20.13
C LYS A 259 12.15 -0.47 19.28
N LYS A 260 11.31 -1.34 18.74
CA LYS A 260 9.98 -1.05 18.22
C LYS A 260 9.26 -0.10 19.18
N GLN A 261 9.20 1.16 18.82
CA GLN A 261 8.49 2.16 19.61
C GLN A 261 7.08 2.24 19.04
N GLU A 262 6.18 1.48 19.63
CA GLU A 262 4.78 1.85 19.71
C GLU A 262 4.74 3.17 20.49
N SER A 263 4.74 4.28 19.76
CA SER A 263 4.48 5.58 20.37
C SER A 263 3.00 5.70 20.62
N ALA A 264 2.52 5.17 21.73
CA ALA A 264 1.41 5.77 22.41
C ALA A 264 1.87 7.15 22.87
N SER A 265 1.68 8.17 22.01
CA SER A 265 1.84 9.55 22.44
C SER A 265 0.70 9.82 23.42
N THR A 266 1.05 10.05 24.67
CA THR A 266 0.14 10.50 25.74
C THR A 266 -0.30 11.96 25.56
N GLY A 267 -0.14 12.54 24.37
CA GLY A 267 -0.64 13.88 24.01
C GLY A 267 -2.13 13.80 23.63
N LYS A 268 -2.88 14.86 23.99
CA LYS A 268 -4.28 15.00 23.63
C LYS A 268 -4.39 15.28 22.13
N ILE A 269 -5.16 14.46 21.40
CA ILE A 269 -5.50 14.78 20.00
C ILE A 269 -6.33 16.05 19.98
N THR A 270 -5.85 17.10 19.30
CA THR A 270 -6.50 18.40 19.24
C THR A 270 -7.23 18.62 17.93
N ARG A 271 -6.79 18.00 16.85
CA ARG A 271 -7.36 18.16 15.51
C ARG A 271 -7.04 16.95 14.63
N GLN A 272 -7.78 16.87 13.52
CA GLN A 272 -7.58 15.92 12.44
C GLN A 272 -7.08 16.64 11.20
N GLN A 273 -5.93 16.26 10.64
CA GLN A 273 -5.40 16.81 9.40
C GLN A 273 -5.93 16.02 8.22
N LEU A 274 -6.47 16.69 7.20
CA LEU A 274 -7.08 16.05 6.03
C LEU A 274 -6.30 16.26 4.73
N GLY A 275 -5.41 17.25 4.70
CA GLY A 275 -4.59 17.47 3.50
C GLY A 275 -3.58 18.58 3.68
N LEU A 276 -2.55 18.55 2.84
CA LEU A 276 -1.49 19.53 2.75
C LEU A 276 -1.35 19.93 1.28
N PHE A 277 -1.59 21.21 0.98
CA PHE A 277 -1.67 21.71 -0.39
C PHE A 277 -0.70 22.86 -0.61
N LYS A 278 -0.06 22.89 -1.78
CA LYS A 278 0.71 24.07 -2.26
C LYS A 278 -0.23 25.15 -2.85
N SER A 279 -1.41 24.77 -3.29
CA SER A 279 -2.42 25.68 -3.87
C SER A 279 -3.54 25.97 -2.89
N LYS A 280 -3.81 27.25 -2.66
CA LYS A 280 -4.94 27.71 -1.87
C LYS A 280 -6.28 27.19 -2.45
N THR A 281 -6.42 27.20 -3.76
CA THR A 281 -7.63 26.74 -4.45
C THR A 281 -7.97 25.29 -4.12
N ASN A 282 -6.95 24.42 -4.05
CA ASN A 282 -7.15 23.00 -3.72
C ASN A 282 -7.53 22.81 -2.24
N ALA A 283 -6.97 23.62 -1.34
CA ALA A 283 -7.37 23.62 0.06
C ALA A 283 -8.82 24.10 0.23
N ASP A 284 -9.20 25.20 -0.46
CA ASP A 284 -10.57 25.74 -0.45
C ASP A 284 -11.58 24.71 -1.01
N ALA A 285 -11.22 23.98 -2.08
CA ALA A 285 -12.06 22.94 -2.65
C ALA A 285 -12.31 21.78 -1.67
N LEU A 286 -11.28 21.33 -0.92
CA LEU A 286 -11.47 20.33 0.12
C LEU A 286 -12.35 20.83 1.25
N ILE A 287 -12.14 22.08 1.69
CA ILE A 287 -12.96 22.71 2.74
C ILE A 287 -14.43 22.80 2.31
N ALA A 288 -14.70 23.16 1.05
CA ALA A 288 -16.08 23.22 0.53
C ALA A 288 -16.75 21.84 0.62
N ARG A 289 -16.07 20.78 0.17
CA ARG A 289 -16.57 19.40 0.28
C ARG A 289 -16.82 18.94 1.72
N LEU A 290 -15.95 19.32 2.64
CA LEU A 290 -16.10 19.02 4.06
C LEU A 290 -17.31 19.74 4.65
N LYS A 291 -17.52 21.02 4.29
CA LYS A 291 -18.68 21.82 4.71
C LYS A 291 -20.00 21.25 4.19
N GLU A 292 -20.05 20.78 2.94
CA GLU A 292 -21.22 20.08 2.36
C GLU A 292 -21.61 18.84 3.17
N LYS A 293 -20.64 18.17 3.80
CA LYS A 293 -20.85 17.02 4.68
C LYS A 293 -21.02 17.39 6.16
N GLY A 294 -21.11 18.70 6.47
CA GLY A 294 -21.37 19.21 7.83
C GLY A 294 -20.13 19.33 8.72
N PHE A 295 -18.92 19.23 8.19
CA PHE A 295 -17.69 19.38 8.97
C PHE A 295 -17.18 20.82 8.94
N SER A 296 -16.84 21.36 10.11
CA SER A 296 -16.23 22.69 10.25
C SER A 296 -14.72 22.58 9.99
N ALA A 297 -14.34 22.69 8.71
CA ALA A 297 -12.95 22.65 8.28
C ALA A 297 -12.37 24.04 8.06
N TRP A 298 -11.07 24.18 8.34
CA TRP A 298 -10.28 25.37 8.09
C TRP A 298 -8.87 24.99 7.69
N TYR A 299 -8.05 25.92 7.23
CA TYR A 299 -6.64 25.69 7.00
C TYR A 299 -5.76 26.70 7.74
N HIS A 300 -4.57 26.30 8.10
CA HIS A 300 -3.47 27.20 8.45
C HIS A 300 -2.36 27.09 7.40
N THR A 301 -1.50 28.09 7.36
CA THR A 301 -0.36 28.10 6.44
C THR A 301 0.92 27.81 7.18
N GLU A 302 1.76 26.99 6.57
CA GLU A 302 3.12 26.71 7.02
C GLU A 302 4.07 27.05 5.88
N THR A 303 4.98 28.00 6.12
CA THR A 303 6.04 28.30 5.15
C THR A 303 7.29 27.57 5.60
N ARG A 304 7.74 26.62 4.80
CA ARG A 304 8.96 25.86 5.07
C ARG A 304 10.20 26.65 4.71
N ALA A 305 11.37 26.21 5.18
CA ALA A 305 12.66 26.84 4.90
C ALA A 305 12.95 27.05 3.38
N SER A 306 12.31 26.24 2.53
CA SER A 306 12.33 26.37 1.06
C SER A 306 11.58 27.59 0.50
N GLY A 307 10.95 28.40 1.35
CA GLY A 307 10.07 29.50 0.92
C GLY A 307 8.70 29.06 0.40
N THR A 308 8.43 27.75 0.31
CA THR A 308 7.13 27.23 -0.14
C THR A 308 6.11 27.28 0.99
N THR A 309 4.99 27.98 0.72
CA THR A 309 3.86 28.03 1.64
C THR A 309 2.91 26.87 1.36
N TYR A 310 2.57 26.11 2.41
CA TYR A 310 1.60 25.04 2.37
C TYR A 310 0.33 25.45 3.12
N TYR A 311 -0.81 25.02 2.59
CA TYR A 311 -2.14 25.16 3.16
C TYR A 311 -2.52 23.81 3.78
N ILE A 312 -2.58 23.73 5.10
CA ILE A 312 -2.86 22.50 5.85
C ILE A 312 -4.30 22.54 6.29
N VAL A 313 -5.13 21.67 5.68
CA VAL A 313 -6.57 21.60 5.99
C VAL A 313 -6.77 20.69 7.20
N VAL A 314 -7.50 21.21 8.19
CA VAL A 314 -7.76 20.53 9.46
C VAL A 314 -9.23 20.68 9.88
N VAL A 315 -9.67 19.72 10.70
CA VAL A 315 -10.93 19.76 11.46
C VAL A 315 -10.58 19.58 12.93
N ASN A 316 -11.12 20.39 13.81
CA ASN A 316 -10.88 20.27 15.24
C ASN A 316 -11.47 18.96 15.76
N GLU A 317 -10.77 18.33 16.72
CA GLU A 317 -11.28 17.16 17.41
C GLU A 317 -12.50 17.53 18.27
N ASN A 318 -13.44 16.60 18.41
CA ASN A 318 -14.59 16.78 19.31
C ASN A 318 -14.26 16.33 20.73
N ALA A 319 -15.15 16.65 21.67
CA ALA A 319 -14.95 16.30 23.09
C ALA A 319 -14.84 14.78 23.32
N GLU A 320 -15.50 13.99 22.48
CA GLU A 320 -15.53 12.53 22.55
C GLU A 320 -14.31 11.86 21.90
N GLY A 321 -13.43 12.60 21.20
CA GLY A 321 -12.28 12.05 20.48
C GLY A 321 -12.67 11.17 19.27
N THR A 322 -13.83 11.39 18.68
CA THR A 322 -14.41 10.56 17.62
C THR A 322 -14.46 11.25 16.24
N MET A 323 -13.92 12.46 16.13
CA MET A 323 -13.99 13.24 14.87
C MET A 323 -13.30 12.50 13.73
N GLY A 324 -12.16 11.84 13.99
CA GLY A 324 -11.47 11.05 12.99
C GLY A 324 -12.31 9.89 12.45
N LEU A 325 -13.14 9.25 13.29
CA LEU A 325 -14.07 8.20 12.86
C LEU A 325 -15.17 8.78 11.98
N LYS A 326 -15.80 9.89 12.42
CA LYS A 326 -16.88 10.56 11.67
C LYS A 326 -16.41 11.04 10.29
N LEU A 327 -15.18 11.51 10.18
CA LEU A 327 -14.58 11.94 8.91
C LEU A 327 -14.37 10.75 7.97
N ARG A 328 -13.86 9.62 8.49
CA ARG A 328 -13.67 8.39 7.70
C ARG A 328 -15.00 7.80 7.23
N ASP A 329 -16.00 7.77 8.09
CA ASP A 329 -17.36 7.31 7.74
C ASP A 329 -17.99 8.17 6.63
N ALA A 330 -17.64 9.48 6.61
CA ALA A 330 -18.04 10.38 5.53
C ALA A 330 -17.18 10.30 4.27
N GLY A 331 -16.17 9.40 4.23
CA GLY A 331 -15.29 9.15 3.09
C GLY A 331 -14.09 10.09 3.00
N PHE A 332 -13.68 10.71 4.11
CA PHE A 332 -12.47 11.54 4.17
C PHE A 332 -11.34 10.84 4.93
N GLU A 333 -10.16 10.82 4.34
CA GLU A 333 -8.96 10.43 5.06
C GLU A 333 -8.51 11.54 6.00
N CYS A 334 -8.11 11.18 7.22
CA CYS A 334 -7.63 12.11 8.22
C CYS A 334 -6.59 11.48 9.14
N TYR A 335 -5.70 12.30 9.66
CA TYR A 335 -4.61 11.93 10.55
C TYR A 335 -4.70 12.73 11.85
N PRO A 336 -4.60 12.09 13.02
CA PRO A 336 -4.63 12.79 14.29
C PRO A 336 -3.39 13.66 14.48
N VAL A 337 -3.60 14.90 14.88
CA VAL A 337 -2.54 15.84 15.28
C VAL A 337 -2.59 15.95 16.80
N VAL A 338 -1.47 15.63 17.42
CA VAL A 338 -1.28 15.65 18.88
C VAL A 338 -0.46 16.89 19.25
N GLU A 339 -0.91 17.66 20.24
CA GLU A 339 -0.19 18.78 20.83
C GLU A 339 0.23 18.47 22.26
#